data_bbb3beceadedc1d886a390d98efb3ec0
#
_entry.id   bbb3beceadedc1d886a390d98efb3ec0
#
_cell.length_a   1.000
_cell.length_b   1.000
_cell.length_c   1.000
_cell.angle_alpha   90.00
_cell.angle_beta   90.00
_cell.angle_gamma   90.00
#
_symmetry.space_group_name_H-M   'P 1'
#
loop_
_entity.id
_entity.type
_entity.pdbx_description
1 polymer ?
#
loop_
_entity_poly.entity_id
_entity_poly.type
_entity_poly.pdbx_seq_one_letter_code
_entity_poly.pdbx_strand_id
1 'polypeptide(L)'
;MGGIALAAQDKYSVQVPDGLALSECRGYEDWPAVAVSHPEDKLLVIVANPTMIDAYRAGFPGNGKPFPDGSRTVKITWNAKESTEAPFPVLIPDTLAAVGCMVKDSGRFADSGGWGYAQFNYDPASDTFAPDTELQENDAKCGFACHAIVEAKDYVFTAYGKR
;
A
#
# COMPACT_ATOMS: atom_id res chain seq x y z
N MET A 1 -22.96 -10.80 34.94
CA MET A 1 -23.09 -10.74 33.48
C MET A 1 -21.70 -10.72 32.90
N GLY A 2 -21.20 -11.82 32.31
CA GLY A 2 -19.90 -11.92 31.72
C GLY A 2 -19.90 -11.30 30.35
N GLY A 3 -19.21 -10.17 30.17
CA GLY A 3 -18.97 -9.59 28.85
C GLY A 3 -18.04 -10.54 28.07
N ILE A 4 -18.47 -11.01 26.91
CA ILE A 4 -17.59 -11.69 25.95
C ILE A 4 -16.69 -10.61 25.38
N ALA A 5 -15.42 -10.59 25.76
CA ALA A 5 -14.42 -9.80 25.08
C ALA A 5 -14.24 -10.43 23.69
N LEU A 6 -14.71 -9.75 22.64
CA LEU A 6 -14.36 -10.12 21.28
C LEU A 6 -12.86 -9.91 21.13
N ALA A 7 -12.14 -10.94 20.70
CA ALA A 7 -10.73 -10.80 20.37
C ALA A 7 -10.56 -9.79 19.24
N ALA A 8 -9.59 -8.88 19.36
CA ALA A 8 -9.24 -7.95 18.29
C ALA A 8 -8.86 -8.73 17.03
N GLN A 9 -9.23 -8.21 15.85
CA GLN A 9 -8.85 -8.81 14.58
C GLN A 9 -7.31 -8.82 14.45
N ASP A 10 -6.74 -9.96 14.10
CA ASP A 10 -5.39 -9.95 13.52
C ASP A 10 -5.50 -9.44 12.08
N LYS A 11 -5.13 -8.19 11.85
CA LYS A 11 -5.20 -7.57 10.52
C LYS A 11 -4.43 -8.36 9.45
N TYR A 12 -3.41 -9.10 9.83
CA TYR A 12 -2.64 -9.91 8.91
C TYR A 12 -3.30 -11.22 8.51
N SER A 13 -4.45 -11.55 9.09
CA SER A 13 -5.29 -12.67 8.62
C SER A 13 -6.20 -12.28 7.45
N VAL A 14 -6.30 -10.98 7.12
CA VAL A 14 -7.16 -10.51 6.03
C VAL A 14 -6.51 -10.79 4.69
N GLN A 15 -7.26 -11.37 3.78
CA GLN A 15 -6.82 -11.77 2.45
C GLN A 15 -7.87 -11.41 1.41
N VAL A 16 -7.43 -10.95 0.25
CA VAL A 16 -8.27 -10.87 -0.95
C VAL A 16 -8.55 -12.28 -1.45
N PRO A 17 -9.78 -12.63 -1.81
CA PRO A 17 -10.08 -13.91 -2.43
C PRO A 17 -9.14 -14.16 -3.63
N ASP A 18 -8.46 -15.31 -3.64
CA ASP A 18 -7.49 -15.72 -4.66
C ASP A 18 -6.35 -14.71 -4.94
N GLY A 19 -6.12 -13.76 -4.05
CA GLY A 19 -5.16 -12.67 -4.19
C GLY A 19 -4.18 -12.56 -3.04
N LEU A 20 -3.70 -11.31 -2.79
CA LEU A 20 -2.75 -11.02 -1.73
C LEU A 20 -3.42 -11.03 -0.35
N ALA A 21 -2.69 -11.54 0.64
CA ALA A 21 -2.99 -11.31 2.05
C ALA A 21 -2.25 -10.06 2.55
N LEU A 22 -2.81 -9.34 3.52
CA LEU A 22 -2.12 -8.21 4.15
C LEU A 22 -0.82 -8.66 4.86
N SER A 23 -0.75 -9.95 5.26
CA SER A 23 0.46 -10.55 5.82
C SER A 23 1.66 -10.53 4.86
N GLU A 24 1.45 -10.46 3.56
CA GLU A 24 2.54 -10.35 2.58
C GLU A 24 3.26 -9.00 2.66
N CYS A 25 2.62 -7.99 3.23
CA CYS A 25 3.18 -6.68 3.52
C CYS A 25 3.46 -6.47 5.03
N ARG A 26 3.58 -7.54 5.82
CA ARG A 26 3.81 -7.47 7.27
C ARG A 26 5.03 -6.61 7.61
N GLY A 27 4.89 -5.75 8.61
CA GLY A 27 5.92 -4.84 9.09
C GLY A 27 5.99 -3.54 8.28
N TYR A 28 5.03 -3.26 7.41
CA TYR A 28 5.00 -2.04 6.59
C TYR A 28 5.00 -0.75 7.45
N GLU A 29 4.55 -0.84 8.68
CA GLU A 29 4.49 0.28 9.62
C GLU A 29 5.89 0.85 9.90
N ASP A 30 6.92 0.02 9.80
CA ASP A 30 8.31 0.37 10.06
C ASP A 30 9.12 0.60 8.78
N TRP A 31 8.51 0.50 7.60
CA TRP A 31 9.22 0.69 6.35
C TRP A 31 9.50 2.16 6.03
N PRO A 32 10.64 2.46 5.41
CA PRO A 32 10.95 3.83 5.00
C PRO A 32 9.90 4.40 4.03
N ALA A 33 9.52 5.65 4.25
CA ALA A 33 8.68 6.37 3.32
C ALA A 33 9.41 6.60 1.98
N VAL A 34 8.74 6.37 0.86
CA VAL A 34 9.23 6.61 -0.50
C VAL A 34 8.70 7.94 -1.01
N ALA A 35 7.40 8.17 -0.87
CA ALA A 35 6.73 9.35 -1.36
C ALA A 35 5.53 9.72 -0.48
N VAL A 36 5.11 10.97 -0.59
CA VAL A 36 3.89 11.50 0.02
C VAL A 36 3.07 12.14 -1.08
N SER A 37 1.75 12.00 -1.03
CA SER A 37 0.83 12.70 -1.93
C SER A 37 -0.45 13.09 -1.20
N HIS A 38 -1.14 14.09 -1.75
CA HIS A 38 -2.35 14.66 -1.17
C HIS A 38 -3.40 14.84 -2.27
N PRO A 39 -4.15 13.78 -2.60
CA PRO A 39 -5.32 13.92 -3.46
C PRO A 39 -6.54 14.33 -2.63
N GLU A 40 -7.21 15.40 -3.05
CA GLU A 40 -8.47 15.87 -2.43
C GLU A 40 -8.40 15.97 -0.89
N ASP A 41 -9.20 15.15 -0.21
CA ASP A 41 -9.33 15.10 1.26
C ASP A 41 -8.50 13.98 1.92
N LYS A 42 -7.54 13.41 1.19
CA LYS A 42 -6.71 12.30 1.65
C LYS A 42 -5.25 12.69 1.79
N LEU A 43 -4.58 12.03 2.71
CA LEU A 43 -3.12 12.01 2.81
C LEU A 43 -2.63 10.60 2.55
N LEU A 44 -1.67 10.48 1.65
CA LEU A 44 -1.10 9.21 1.23
C LEU A 44 0.40 9.19 1.54
N VAL A 45 0.87 8.13 2.18
CA VAL A 45 2.28 7.83 2.30
C VAL A 45 2.56 6.49 1.64
N ILE A 46 3.55 6.47 0.77
CA ILE A 46 4.07 5.25 0.16
C ILE A 46 5.31 4.86 0.94
N VAL A 47 5.29 3.65 1.50
CA VAL A 47 6.45 3.03 2.16
C VAL A 47 6.90 1.82 1.36
N ALA A 48 8.17 1.45 1.48
CA ALA A 48 8.71 0.28 0.77
C ALA A 48 9.65 -0.53 1.65
N ASN A 49 9.67 -1.85 1.42
CA ASN A 49 10.53 -2.76 2.14
C ASN A 49 12.02 -2.58 1.78
N PRO A 50 12.95 -3.12 2.57
CA PRO A 50 14.39 -2.98 2.32
C PRO A 50 14.81 -3.39 0.89
N THR A 51 14.27 -4.49 0.36
CA THR A 51 14.57 -4.95 -1.01
C THR A 51 14.25 -3.88 -2.05
N MET A 52 13.10 -3.24 -1.97
CA MET A 52 12.70 -2.19 -2.91
C MET A 52 13.49 -0.89 -2.68
N ILE A 53 13.80 -0.54 -1.44
CA ILE A 53 14.63 0.63 -1.11
C ILE A 53 16.04 0.47 -1.71
N ASP A 54 16.64 -0.71 -1.58
CA ASP A 54 17.96 -0.99 -2.15
C ASP A 54 17.94 -0.96 -3.68
N ALA A 55 16.87 -1.45 -4.31
CA ALA A 55 16.67 -1.32 -5.74
C ALA A 55 16.58 0.16 -6.19
N TYR A 56 15.82 1.00 -5.49
CA TYR A 56 15.79 2.43 -5.77
C TYR A 56 17.19 3.09 -5.69
N ARG A 57 17.96 2.75 -4.64
CA ARG A 57 19.34 3.26 -4.48
C ARG A 57 20.27 2.80 -5.60
N ALA A 58 20.01 1.61 -6.15
CA ALA A 58 20.72 1.07 -7.31
C ALA A 58 20.23 1.64 -8.66
N GLY A 59 19.26 2.57 -8.63
CA GLY A 59 18.78 3.28 -9.81
C GLY A 59 17.59 2.64 -10.52
N PHE A 60 16.96 1.63 -9.92
CA PHE A 60 15.75 1.03 -10.48
C PHE A 60 14.53 1.97 -10.33
N PRO A 61 13.58 1.98 -11.25
CA PRO A 61 13.59 1.36 -12.60
C PRO A 61 14.27 2.26 -13.64
N GLY A 62 14.83 3.41 -13.22
CA GLY A 62 15.42 4.42 -14.11
C GLY A 62 16.62 3.90 -14.94
N ASN A 63 17.25 2.82 -14.51
CA ASN A 63 18.30 2.12 -15.25
C ASN A 63 17.78 1.09 -16.29
N GLY A 64 16.46 1.08 -16.53
CA GLY A 64 15.79 0.16 -17.46
C GLY A 64 15.62 -1.27 -16.95
N LYS A 65 15.88 -1.52 -15.66
CA LYS A 65 15.69 -2.84 -15.05
C LYS A 65 14.42 -2.84 -14.19
N PRO A 66 13.62 -3.93 -14.23
CA PRO A 66 12.48 -4.07 -13.34
C PRO A 66 12.93 -4.25 -11.89
N PHE A 67 12.08 -3.89 -10.93
CA PHE A 67 12.33 -4.20 -9.52
C PHE A 67 12.50 -5.70 -9.32
N PRO A 68 13.42 -6.12 -8.44
CA PRO A 68 13.62 -7.53 -8.15
C PRO A 68 12.42 -8.16 -7.44
N ASP A 69 12.21 -9.46 -7.63
CA ASP A 69 11.23 -10.22 -6.86
C ASP A 69 11.47 -10.06 -5.37
N GLY A 70 10.39 -10.02 -4.59
CA GLY A 70 10.44 -9.68 -3.17
C GLY A 70 10.37 -8.16 -2.88
N SER A 71 10.42 -7.28 -3.90
CA SER A 71 10.12 -5.86 -3.72
C SER A 71 8.66 -5.70 -3.29
N ARG A 72 8.43 -4.85 -2.28
CA ARG A 72 7.09 -4.59 -1.74
C ARG A 72 6.94 -3.12 -1.44
N THR A 73 5.74 -2.60 -1.72
CA THR A 73 5.37 -1.24 -1.36
C THR A 73 3.97 -1.21 -0.79
N VAL A 74 3.76 -0.32 0.15
CA VAL A 74 2.46 -0.10 0.79
C VAL A 74 2.06 1.36 0.67
N LYS A 75 0.83 1.59 0.24
CA LYS A 75 0.17 2.88 0.27
C LYS A 75 -0.71 2.95 1.51
N ILE A 76 -0.36 3.81 2.45
CA ILE A 76 -1.17 4.08 3.63
C ILE A 76 -1.98 5.33 3.33
N THR A 77 -3.30 5.24 3.45
CA THR A 77 -4.24 6.31 3.13
C THR A 77 -4.99 6.73 4.39
N TRP A 78 -4.92 8.01 4.73
CA TRP A 78 -5.73 8.63 5.80
C TRP A 78 -6.70 9.63 5.23
N ASN A 79 -7.84 9.80 5.90
CA ASN A 79 -8.62 11.01 5.80
C ASN A 79 -7.77 12.17 6.35
N ALA A 80 -7.84 13.32 5.69
CA ALA A 80 -7.11 14.51 6.14
C ALA A 80 -8.00 15.39 6.99
N LYS A 81 -7.39 16.12 7.94
CA LYS A 81 -8.03 17.23 8.67
C LYS A 81 -7.08 18.39 8.80
N GLU A 82 -7.63 19.57 9.01
CA GLU A 82 -6.82 20.73 9.39
C GLU A 82 -6.28 20.59 10.83
N SER A 83 -5.01 20.92 11.00
CA SER A 83 -4.41 20.99 12.33
C SER A 83 -4.94 22.21 13.09
N THR A 84 -5.32 22.00 14.35
CA THR A 84 -5.70 23.09 15.26
C THR A 84 -4.50 23.64 16.06
N GLU A 85 -3.34 23.01 15.95
CA GLU A 85 -2.15 23.33 16.75
C GLU A 85 -1.04 24.00 15.92
N ALA A 86 -1.05 23.83 14.61
CA ALA A 86 -0.04 24.41 13.73
C ALA A 86 -0.22 25.95 13.64
N PRO A 87 0.87 26.73 13.57
CA PRO A 87 0.80 28.19 13.47
C PRO A 87 0.38 28.71 12.09
N PHE A 88 0.14 27.82 11.14
CA PHE A 88 -0.32 28.09 9.76
C PHE A 88 -1.23 26.95 9.30
N PRO A 89 -2.08 27.17 8.29
CA PRO A 89 -2.93 26.12 7.75
C PRO A 89 -2.10 24.92 7.26
N VAL A 90 -2.37 23.74 7.82
CA VAL A 90 -1.72 22.48 7.44
C VAL A 90 -2.68 21.33 7.62
N LEU A 91 -2.66 20.40 6.66
CA LEU A 91 -3.41 19.15 6.76
C LEU A 91 -2.57 18.08 7.42
N ILE A 92 -3.19 17.36 8.33
CA ILE A 92 -2.60 16.23 9.06
C ILE A 92 -3.45 14.98 8.90
N PRO A 93 -2.88 13.78 9.08
CA PRO A 93 -3.67 12.54 9.14
C PRO A 93 -4.73 12.62 10.25
N ASP A 94 -5.94 12.17 9.92
CA ASP A 94 -7.04 11.98 10.86
C ASP A 94 -7.27 10.49 11.10
N THR A 95 -8.23 9.91 10.41
CA THR A 95 -8.56 8.49 10.51
C THR A 95 -7.90 7.69 9.39
N LEU A 96 -7.38 6.52 9.69
CA LEU A 96 -6.96 5.57 8.67
C LEU A 96 -8.15 5.22 7.78
N ALA A 97 -7.95 5.24 6.47
CA ALA A 97 -8.99 4.89 5.50
C ALA A 97 -8.70 3.55 4.82
N ALA A 98 -7.47 3.33 4.36
CA ALA A 98 -7.12 2.10 3.65
C ALA A 98 -5.61 1.85 3.65
N VAL A 99 -5.25 0.61 3.39
CA VAL A 99 -3.88 0.15 3.12
C VAL A 99 -3.87 -0.60 1.79
N GLY A 100 -3.12 -0.09 0.82
CA GLY A 100 -2.87 -0.76 -0.46
C GLY A 100 -1.51 -1.43 -0.46
N CYS A 101 -1.44 -2.67 -0.92
CA CYS A 101 -0.23 -3.49 -0.94
C CYS A 101 0.13 -3.88 -2.37
N MET A 102 1.39 -3.73 -2.77
CA MET A 102 1.96 -4.26 -4.01
C MET A 102 3.12 -5.19 -3.68
N VAL A 103 3.16 -6.34 -4.34
CA VAL A 103 4.21 -7.36 -4.17
C VAL A 103 4.75 -7.77 -5.52
N LYS A 104 6.07 -7.71 -5.70
CA LYS A 104 6.75 -8.20 -6.89
C LYS A 104 7.04 -9.69 -6.74
N ASP A 105 6.48 -10.47 -7.63
CA ASP A 105 6.74 -11.90 -7.82
C ASP A 105 6.45 -12.26 -9.28
N SER A 106 7.51 -12.30 -10.08
CA SER A 106 7.42 -12.49 -11.54
C SER A 106 6.84 -13.85 -11.92
N GLY A 107 6.99 -14.86 -11.09
CA GLY A 107 6.43 -16.19 -11.31
C GLY A 107 4.94 -16.26 -11.02
N ARG A 108 4.51 -15.63 -9.94
CA ARG A 108 3.10 -15.63 -9.48
C ARG A 108 2.22 -14.66 -10.26
N PHE A 109 2.76 -13.51 -10.66
CA PHE A 109 2.01 -12.41 -11.26
C PHE A 109 2.45 -12.08 -12.70
N ALA A 110 2.79 -13.10 -13.49
CA ALA A 110 3.27 -12.94 -14.87
C ALA A 110 2.31 -12.10 -15.75
N ASP A 111 0.99 -12.27 -15.56
CA ASP A 111 -0.04 -11.59 -16.35
C ASP A 111 -0.26 -10.12 -15.96
N SER A 112 0.37 -9.64 -14.88
CA SER A 112 0.25 -8.26 -14.37
C SER A 112 1.61 -7.59 -14.19
N GLY A 113 2.55 -7.87 -15.10
CA GLY A 113 3.90 -7.29 -15.10
C GLY A 113 4.77 -7.77 -13.93
N GLY A 114 4.44 -8.92 -13.34
CA GLY A 114 5.11 -9.47 -12.17
C GLY A 114 4.68 -8.83 -10.84
N TRP A 115 3.62 -8.00 -10.83
CA TRP A 115 3.11 -7.35 -9.63
C TRP A 115 1.74 -7.85 -9.22
N GLY A 116 1.60 -8.24 -7.97
CA GLY A 116 0.32 -8.42 -7.30
C GLY A 116 -0.12 -7.15 -6.58
N TYR A 117 -1.42 -6.92 -6.53
CA TYR A 117 -2.06 -5.74 -5.95
C TYR A 117 -3.17 -6.15 -5.01
N ALA A 118 -3.34 -5.44 -3.90
CA ALA A 118 -4.50 -5.55 -3.02
C ALA A 118 -4.75 -4.23 -2.30
N GLN A 119 -6.00 -3.94 -1.98
CA GLN A 119 -6.38 -2.87 -1.08
C GLN A 119 -7.27 -3.42 0.03
N PHE A 120 -7.02 -2.93 1.23
CA PHE A 120 -7.75 -3.28 2.44
C PHE A 120 -8.31 -1.99 3.04
N ASN A 121 -9.63 -1.90 3.11
CA ASN A 121 -10.32 -0.78 3.72
C ASN A 121 -10.34 -0.96 5.23
N TYR A 122 -10.17 0.14 5.97
CA TYR A 122 -10.22 0.15 7.42
C TYR A 122 -11.53 0.73 7.92
N ASP A 123 -12.16 0.03 8.84
CA ASP A 123 -13.34 0.52 9.55
C ASP A 123 -12.95 0.96 10.98
N PRO A 124 -12.94 2.27 11.27
CA PRO A 124 -12.57 2.78 12.59
C PRO A 124 -13.60 2.44 13.67
N ALA A 125 -14.85 2.12 13.30
CA ALA A 125 -15.89 1.80 14.28
C ALA A 125 -15.70 0.41 14.89
N SER A 126 -15.19 -0.54 14.11
CA SER A 126 -14.93 -1.91 14.55
C SER A 126 -13.43 -2.21 14.76
N ASP A 127 -12.54 -1.28 14.41
CA ASP A 127 -11.07 -1.47 14.40
C ASP A 127 -10.66 -2.70 13.58
N THR A 128 -11.22 -2.81 12.36
CA THR A 128 -11.01 -3.95 11.48
C THR A 128 -10.63 -3.56 10.06
N PHE A 129 -9.95 -4.46 9.38
CA PHE A 129 -9.69 -4.38 7.94
C PHE A 129 -10.56 -5.37 7.18
N ALA A 130 -10.96 -4.99 5.98
CA ALA A 130 -11.64 -5.87 5.02
C ALA A 130 -11.05 -5.66 3.63
N PRO A 131 -11.00 -6.71 2.77
CA PRO A 131 -10.63 -6.52 1.37
C PRO A 131 -11.57 -5.51 0.70
N ASP A 132 -11.01 -4.65 -0.14
CA ASP A 132 -11.81 -3.79 -0.99
C ASP A 132 -12.39 -4.62 -2.14
N THR A 133 -13.65 -4.98 -2.04
CA THR A 133 -14.33 -5.83 -3.03
C THR A 133 -14.89 -5.04 -4.22
N GLU A 134 -14.88 -3.72 -4.17
CA GLU A 134 -15.30 -2.88 -5.29
C GLU A 134 -14.21 -2.72 -6.34
N LEU A 135 -12.94 -2.69 -5.90
CA LEU A 135 -11.77 -2.56 -6.77
C LEU A 135 -11.12 -3.90 -7.14
N GLN A 136 -11.50 -4.98 -6.46
CA GLN A 136 -10.86 -6.29 -6.60
C GLN A 136 -11.81 -7.28 -7.24
N GLU A 137 -11.53 -7.63 -8.47
CA GLU A 137 -11.92 -8.94 -8.99
C GLU A 137 -11.14 -10.01 -8.20
N ASN A 138 -11.61 -11.25 -8.18
CA ASN A 138 -11.08 -12.35 -7.36
C ASN A 138 -9.62 -12.75 -7.68
N ASP A 139 -8.72 -11.78 -7.79
CA ASP A 139 -7.30 -12.01 -8.02
C ASP A 139 -6.44 -10.83 -7.53
N ALA A 140 -5.12 -10.93 -7.65
CA ALA A 140 -4.19 -9.89 -7.23
C ALA A 140 -4.00 -8.78 -8.29
N LYS A 141 -5.00 -8.47 -9.12
CA LYS A 141 -4.90 -7.52 -10.25
C LYS A 141 -5.65 -6.21 -10.04
N CYS A 142 -6.19 -5.95 -8.85
CA CYS A 142 -7.04 -4.78 -8.59
C CYS A 142 -6.42 -3.43 -9.00
N GLY A 143 -5.11 -3.31 -8.95
CA GLY A 143 -4.38 -2.11 -9.32
C GLY A 143 -3.79 -2.13 -10.74
N PHE A 144 -3.80 -3.27 -11.41
CA PHE A 144 -3.04 -3.46 -12.66
C PHE A 144 -3.45 -2.48 -13.75
N ALA A 145 -4.75 -2.32 -14.00
CA ALA A 145 -5.24 -1.43 -15.05
C ALA A 145 -4.76 0.02 -14.86
N CYS A 146 -4.75 0.51 -13.60
CA CYS A 146 -4.24 1.84 -13.29
C CYS A 146 -2.72 1.92 -13.40
N HIS A 147 -2.00 0.92 -12.93
CA HIS A 147 -0.55 0.91 -12.92
C HIS A 147 0.07 0.64 -14.30
N ALA A 148 -0.66 0.04 -15.24
CA ALA A 148 -0.22 -0.19 -16.62
C ALA A 148 0.16 1.12 -17.35
N ILE A 149 -0.41 2.26 -16.97
CA ILE A 149 -0.04 3.56 -17.57
C ILE A 149 1.41 3.98 -17.27
N VAL A 150 2.05 3.36 -16.30
CA VAL A 150 3.46 3.56 -15.94
C VAL A 150 4.29 2.29 -16.11
N GLU A 151 3.93 1.43 -17.06
CA GLU A 151 4.66 0.19 -17.40
C GLU A 151 6.15 0.44 -17.62
N ALA A 152 6.52 1.54 -18.31
CA ALA A 152 7.91 1.93 -18.54
C ALA A 152 8.72 2.18 -17.24
N LYS A 153 8.04 2.33 -16.10
CA LYS A 153 8.62 2.45 -14.76
C LYS A 153 8.39 1.18 -13.93
N ASP A 154 8.26 0.05 -14.58
CA ASP A 154 7.91 -1.22 -13.95
C ASP A 154 6.66 -1.10 -13.06
N TYR A 155 5.61 -0.44 -13.59
CA TYR A 155 4.29 -0.27 -12.96
C TYR A 155 4.30 0.52 -11.64
N VAL A 156 5.36 1.30 -11.34
CA VAL A 156 5.50 2.05 -10.09
C VAL A 156 5.44 3.55 -10.34
N PHE A 157 4.42 4.21 -9.78
CA PHE A 157 4.23 5.66 -9.94
C PHE A 157 5.29 6.51 -9.25
N THR A 158 5.78 6.04 -8.11
CA THR A 158 6.59 6.83 -7.20
C THR A 158 8.08 6.72 -7.50
N ALA A 159 8.80 7.82 -7.28
CA ALA A 159 10.25 7.85 -7.30
C ALA A 159 10.79 8.03 -5.89
N TYR A 160 11.92 7.40 -5.58
CA TYR A 160 12.63 7.59 -4.33
C TYR A 160 13.40 8.91 -4.37
N GLY A 161 12.82 9.94 -3.77
CA GLY A 161 13.39 11.28 -3.79
C GLY A 161 14.73 11.40 -3.09
N LYS A 162 15.47 12.45 -3.43
CA LYS A 162 16.72 12.80 -2.75
C LYS A 162 16.45 13.15 -1.28
N ARG A 163 17.31 12.69 -0.38
CA ARG A 163 17.20 12.88 1.08
C ARG A 163 18.54 13.27 1.65
#